data_0199858e8e6f481b66f3a1b1ef5d71cc
#
_entry.id   0199858e8e6f481b66f3a1b1ef5d71cc
#
_cell.length_a   1.000
_cell.length_b   1.000
_cell.length_c   1.000
_cell.angle_alpha   90.00
_cell.angle_beta   90.00
_cell.angle_gamma   90.00
#
_symmetry.space_group_name_H-M   'P 1'
#
loop_
_entity.id
_entity.type
_entity.pdbx_description
1 polymer ?
#
loop_
_entity_poly.entity_id
_entity_poly.type
_entity_poly.pdbx_seq_one_letter_code
_entity_poly.pdbx_strand_id
1 'polypeptide(L)'
;MNYWLMVVIFAGVYADGTQEAYVFKDPHFHTLNECVRNANDPNEIPKYAKKLVAEYGRMMQIQKVVCASQDEVIKTFGSKYAIGDPA
;
A
#
# COMPACT_ATOMS: atom_id res chain seq x y z
N MET A 1 -4.21 -16.29 -9.68
CA MET A 1 -4.29 -14.92 -10.17
C MET A 1 -3.66 -13.97 -9.16
N ASN A 2 -2.86 -13.05 -9.65
CA ASN A 2 -2.08 -12.17 -8.80
C ASN A 2 -2.65 -10.76 -8.84
N TYR A 3 -2.98 -10.24 -7.67
CA TYR A 3 -3.44 -8.86 -7.56
C TYR A 3 -2.25 -7.92 -7.35
N TRP A 4 -2.49 -6.63 -7.58
CA TRP A 4 -1.51 -5.58 -7.33
C TRP A 4 -2.00 -4.72 -6.17
N LEU A 5 -1.10 -4.42 -5.25
CA LEU A 5 -1.42 -3.69 -4.03
C LEU A 5 -0.61 -2.41 -3.96
N MET A 6 -1.23 -1.39 -3.38
CA MET A 6 -0.57 -0.12 -3.16
C MET A 6 0.13 -0.15 -1.81
N VAL A 7 1.43 0.16 -1.80
CA VAL A 7 2.25 0.19 -0.59
C VAL A 7 2.75 1.60 -0.39
N VAL A 8 2.46 2.18 0.77
CA VAL A 8 2.93 3.51 1.13
C VAL A 8 4.14 3.36 2.04
N ILE A 9 5.25 3.98 1.65
CA ILE A 9 6.48 3.95 2.43
C ILE A 9 6.69 5.34 3.03
N PHE A 10 6.79 5.39 4.36
CA PHE A 10 6.92 6.65 5.10
C PHE A 10 8.39 7.07 5.20
N ALA A 11 8.60 8.37 5.35
CA ALA A 11 9.94 8.94 5.31
C ALA A 11 10.77 8.65 6.57
N GLY A 12 10.13 8.37 7.70
CA GLY A 12 10.85 8.11 8.95
C GLY A 12 11.59 6.79 8.92
N VAL A 13 12.73 6.75 9.59
CA VAL A 13 13.55 5.55 9.68
C VAL A 13 13.69 5.17 11.15
N TYR A 14 13.40 3.91 11.48
CA TYR A 14 13.59 3.42 12.83
C TYR A 14 15.07 3.21 13.14
N ALA A 15 15.37 3.02 14.43
CA ALA A 15 16.75 2.85 14.89
C ALA A 15 17.45 1.66 14.21
N ASP A 16 16.70 0.65 13.81
CA ASP A 16 17.25 -0.54 13.15
C ASP A 16 17.40 -0.35 11.63
N GLY A 17 17.12 0.83 11.12
CA GLY A 17 17.26 1.13 9.69
C GLY A 17 16.03 0.82 8.87
N THR A 18 14.97 0.29 9.46
CA THR A 18 13.74 0.00 8.72
C THR A 18 12.84 1.24 8.63
N GLN A 19 11.95 1.25 7.66
CA GLN A 19 10.97 2.30 7.48
C GLN A 19 9.57 1.75 7.69
N GLU A 20 8.69 2.60 8.20
CA GLU A 20 7.29 2.23 8.33
C GLU A 20 6.66 2.16 6.94
N ALA A 21 5.80 1.17 6.74
CA ALA A 21 5.08 1.00 5.50
C ALA A 21 3.65 0.58 5.81
N TYR A 22 2.72 0.98 4.94
CA TYR A 22 1.32 0.59 5.04
C TYR A 22 0.87 -0.01 3.72
N VAL A 23 0.27 -1.19 3.77
CA VAL A 23 -0.22 -1.88 2.59
C VAL A 23 -1.74 -1.75 2.54
N PHE A 24 -2.24 -1.26 1.42
CA PHE A 24 -3.68 -1.21 1.18
C PHE A 24 -4.14 -2.53 0.58
N LYS A 25 -4.93 -3.29 1.35
CA LYS A 25 -5.58 -4.48 0.81
C LYS A 25 -6.80 -4.10 -0.01
N ASP A 26 -7.43 -3.02 0.35
CA ASP A 26 -8.63 -2.52 -0.33
C ASP A 26 -8.46 -1.02 -0.56
N PRO A 27 -8.43 -0.58 -1.81
CA PRO A 27 -8.64 -1.37 -3.02
C PRO A 27 -7.42 -2.19 -3.42
N HIS A 28 -7.67 -3.22 -4.22
CA HIS A 28 -6.63 -3.98 -4.88
C HIS A 28 -6.93 -3.97 -6.39
N PHE A 29 -5.93 -4.29 -7.19
CA PHE A 29 -6.02 -4.06 -8.62
C PHE A 29 -5.63 -5.32 -9.39
N HIS A 30 -6.22 -5.48 -10.58
CA HIS A 30 -5.94 -6.64 -11.43
C HIS A 30 -4.66 -6.46 -12.23
N THR A 31 -4.27 -5.23 -12.49
CA THR A 31 -3.06 -4.94 -13.28
C THR A 31 -2.23 -3.87 -12.60
N LEU A 32 -0.94 -3.87 -12.94
CA LEU A 32 -0.03 -2.83 -12.46
C LEU A 32 -0.48 -1.45 -12.92
N ASN A 33 -0.93 -1.35 -14.17
CA ASN A 33 -1.39 -0.06 -14.71
C ASN A 33 -2.56 0.51 -13.92
N GLU A 34 -3.51 -0.32 -13.54
CA GLU A 34 -4.63 0.14 -12.71
C GLU A 34 -4.14 0.68 -11.37
N CYS A 35 -3.21 -0.02 -10.74
CA CYS A 35 -2.66 0.40 -9.46
C CYS A 35 -1.94 1.74 -9.59
N VAL A 36 -1.07 1.87 -10.57
CA VAL A 36 -0.30 3.10 -10.80
C VAL A 36 -1.21 4.26 -11.11
N ARG A 37 -2.21 4.03 -11.96
CA ARG A 37 -3.17 5.07 -12.32
C ARG A 37 -3.93 5.56 -11.10
N ASN A 38 -4.36 4.63 -10.24
CA ASN A 38 -5.10 4.97 -9.03
C ASN A 38 -4.22 5.72 -8.03
N ALA A 39 -2.96 5.31 -7.91
CA ALA A 39 -2.02 5.95 -6.99
C ALA A 39 -1.73 7.40 -7.39
N ASN A 40 -1.90 7.74 -8.67
CA ASN A 40 -1.65 9.08 -9.19
C ASN A 40 -2.93 9.88 -9.44
N ASP A 41 -4.10 9.31 -9.15
CA ASP A 41 -5.37 9.97 -9.40
C ASP A 41 -5.65 11.01 -8.31
N PRO A 42 -5.72 12.32 -8.66
CA PRO A 42 -5.97 13.36 -7.66
C PRO A 42 -7.32 13.24 -6.98
N ASN A 43 -8.27 12.51 -7.57
CA ASN A 43 -9.56 12.27 -6.94
C ASN A 43 -9.50 11.15 -5.91
N GLU A 44 -8.54 10.26 -6.03
CA GLU A 44 -8.40 9.12 -5.12
C GLU A 44 -7.41 9.38 -3.99
N ILE A 45 -6.41 10.22 -4.22
CA ILE A 45 -5.38 10.52 -3.22
C ILE A 45 -5.95 10.96 -1.87
N PRO A 46 -6.95 11.87 -1.82
CA PRO A 46 -7.52 12.28 -0.53
C PRO A 46 -8.17 11.14 0.24
N LYS A 47 -8.72 10.16 -0.46
CA LYS A 47 -9.34 9.01 0.19
C LYS A 47 -8.30 8.15 0.89
N TYR A 48 -7.15 7.94 0.27
CA TYR A 48 -6.06 7.19 0.86
C TYR A 48 -5.44 7.93 2.03
N ALA A 49 -5.27 9.25 1.90
CA ALA A 49 -4.76 10.07 2.98
C ALA A 49 -5.66 9.98 4.21
N LYS A 50 -6.97 9.99 4.01
CA LYS A 50 -7.94 9.86 5.08
C LYS A 50 -7.80 8.54 5.81
N LYS A 51 -7.61 7.44 5.05
CA LYS A 51 -7.41 6.12 5.64
C LYS A 51 -6.14 6.07 6.47
N LEU A 52 -5.06 6.69 6.00
CA LEU A 52 -3.81 6.72 6.72
C LEU A 52 -3.92 7.50 8.03
N VAL A 53 -4.60 8.64 8.00
CA VAL A 53 -4.83 9.43 9.21
C VAL A 53 -5.65 8.62 10.22
N ALA A 54 -6.67 7.91 9.75
CA ALA A 54 -7.49 7.07 10.62
C ALA A 54 -6.66 5.95 11.25
N GLU A 55 -5.72 5.39 10.50
CA GLU A 55 -4.90 4.27 10.96
C GLU A 55 -3.83 4.71 11.96
N TYR A 56 -3.18 5.82 11.71
CA TYR A 56 -2.05 6.28 12.52
C TYR A 56 -2.39 7.40 13.50
N GLY A 57 -3.59 7.95 13.43
CA GLY A 57 -4.02 9.04 14.29
C GLY A 57 -3.45 10.40 13.93
N ARG A 58 -2.64 10.46 12.89
CA ARG A 58 -2.05 11.71 12.41
C ARG A 58 -1.56 11.52 10.99
N MET A 59 -1.31 12.64 10.31
CA MET A 59 -0.71 12.59 8.97
C MET A 59 0.79 12.39 9.10
N MET A 60 1.30 11.31 8.50
CA MET A 60 2.73 11.01 8.48
C MET A 60 3.31 11.41 7.14
N GLN A 61 4.59 11.77 7.14
CA GLN A 61 5.26 12.15 5.90
C GLN A 61 5.52 10.91 5.04
N ILE A 62 5.05 10.97 3.81
CA ILE A 62 5.20 9.87 2.86
C ILE A 62 6.45 10.09 2.03
N GLN A 63 7.29 9.06 1.95
CA GLN A 63 8.46 9.10 1.08
C GLN A 63 8.07 8.73 -0.34
N LYS A 64 7.33 7.63 -0.50
CA LYS A 64 6.90 7.18 -1.83
C LYS A 64 5.74 6.21 -1.72
N VAL A 65 5.03 6.06 -2.83
CA VAL A 65 3.98 5.07 -2.98
C VAL A 65 4.38 4.16 -4.13
N VAL A 66 4.34 2.86 -3.89
CA VAL A 66 4.68 1.87 -4.90
C VAL A 66 3.54 0.89 -5.09
N CYS A 67 3.50 0.29 -6.26
CA CYS A 67 2.56 -0.79 -6.55
C CYS A 67 3.35 -2.08 -6.62
N ALA A 68 2.97 -3.05 -5.80
CA ALA A 68 3.64 -4.34 -5.72
C ALA A 68 2.65 -5.46 -5.94
N SER A 69 3.12 -6.57 -6.50
CA SER A 69 2.27 -7.74 -6.66
C SER A 69 1.96 -8.34 -5.31
N GLN A 70 0.83 -9.03 -5.23
CA GLN A 70 0.42 -9.69 -3.99
C GLN A 70 1.50 -10.66 -3.50
N ASP A 71 2.13 -11.39 -4.41
CA ASP A 71 3.19 -12.32 -4.04
C ASP A 71 4.35 -11.61 -3.35
N GLU A 72 4.76 -10.47 -3.88
CA GLU A 72 5.83 -9.67 -3.28
C GLU A 72 5.44 -9.15 -1.91
N VAL A 73 4.20 -8.69 -1.77
CA VAL A 73 3.71 -8.17 -0.50
C VAL A 73 3.67 -9.26 0.55
N ILE A 74 3.18 -10.45 0.18
CA ILE A 74 3.12 -11.58 1.10
C ILE A 74 4.53 -11.98 1.54
N LYS A 75 5.46 -12.00 0.59
CA LYS A 75 6.85 -12.37 0.87
C LYS A 75 7.52 -11.40 1.84
N THR A 76 7.21 -10.11 1.69
CA THR A 76 7.85 -9.06 2.47
C THR A 76 7.14 -8.78 3.79
N PHE A 77 5.81 -8.76 3.78
CA PHE A 77 5.01 -8.31 4.92
C PHE A 77 4.20 -9.40 5.60
N GLY A 78 4.03 -10.56 4.97
CA GLY A 78 3.34 -11.68 5.56
C GLY A 78 2.03 -12.06 4.89
N SER A 79 1.58 -13.28 5.16
CA SER A 79 0.40 -13.85 4.52
C SER A 79 -0.91 -13.15 4.87
N LYS A 80 -0.90 -12.31 5.90
CA LYS A 80 -2.10 -11.54 6.27
C LYS A 80 -2.57 -10.62 5.15
N TYR A 81 -1.70 -10.34 4.18
CA TYR A 81 -2.05 -9.49 3.05
C TYR A 81 -2.55 -10.27 1.84
N ALA A 82 -2.73 -11.58 1.96
CA ALA A 82 -3.35 -12.36 0.91
C ALA A 82 -4.80 -11.91 0.72
N ILE A 83 -5.15 -11.64 -0.53
CA ILE A 83 -6.51 -11.20 -0.86
C ILE A 83 -7.27 -12.40 -1.35
N GLY A 84 -8.24 -12.81 -0.56
CA GLY A 84 -9.18 -13.85 -0.93
C GLY A 84 -8.59 -15.00 -1.74
N ASP A 85 -9.19 -16.13 -1.65
CA ASP A 85 -8.77 -17.22 -2.51
C ASP A 85 -9.49 -17.09 -3.84
N PRO A 86 -8.75 -16.88 -4.92
CA PRO A 86 -9.38 -16.76 -6.23
C PRO A 86 -9.87 -18.09 -6.78
N ALA A 87 -9.59 -19.16 -6.07
CA ALA A 87 -9.99 -20.49 -6.54
C ALA A 87 -11.46 -20.62 -6.73
#